data_9231ef0691d8ef261fca1010953217bb
#
_entry.id   9231ef0691d8ef261fca1010953217bb
#
_cell.length_a   1.000
_cell.length_b   1.000
_cell.length_c   1.000
_cell.angle_alpha   90.00
_cell.angle_beta   90.00
_cell.angle_gamma   90.00
#
_symmetry.space_group_name_H-M   'P 1'
#
loop_
_entity.id
_entity.type
_entity.pdbx_description
1 polymer ?
#
loop_
_entity_poly.entity_id
_entity_poly.type
_entity_poly.pdbx_seq_one_letter_code
_entity_poly.pdbx_strand_id
1 'polypeptide(L)'
;MGGHSGANLPKAQAIKDATMAHFILQYFKPGSLFIHFNGSYHSDNHEGIIWYLKQKQPGLKIATITTVSQKEIGSLDAENKGKADFIICVDERMTNTYWADYCNFKTDQSKI
;
A
#
# COMPACT_ATOMS: atom_id res chain seq x y z
N MET A 1 -15.79 5.16 24.70
CA MET A 1 -15.71 6.12 23.58
C MET A 1 -15.87 5.38 22.29
N GLY A 2 -17.08 5.44 21.71
CA GLY A 2 -17.43 4.74 20.50
C GLY A 2 -16.74 5.34 19.28
N GLY A 3 -15.97 4.53 18.58
CA GLY A 3 -15.29 4.93 17.37
C GLY A 3 -16.27 5.19 16.23
N HIS A 4 -16.32 6.41 15.76
CA HIS A 4 -16.98 6.80 14.50
C HIS A 4 -16.19 6.37 13.25
N SER A 5 -15.34 5.34 13.34
CA SER A 5 -14.45 4.95 12.27
C SER A 5 -15.03 3.94 11.25
N GLY A 6 -16.21 3.35 11.53
CA GLY A 6 -16.68 2.22 10.74
C GLY A 6 -17.26 2.56 9.35
N ALA A 7 -18.14 3.56 9.27
CA ALA A 7 -18.94 3.79 8.05
C ALA A 7 -18.28 4.71 7.00
N ASN A 8 -17.40 5.62 7.42
CA ASN A 8 -16.79 6.61 6.53
C ASN A 8 -15.39 6.23 6.04
N LEU A 9 -14.75 5.23 6.66
CA LEU A 9 -13.39 4.82 6.30
C LEU A 9 -13.28 4.33 4.83
N PRO A 10 -14.17 3.47 4.32
CA PRO A 10 -14.13 3.06 2.92
C PRO A 10 -14.27 4.23 1.94
N LYS A 11 -15.14 5.19 2.24
CA LYS A 11 -15.33 6.39 1.42
C LYS A 11 -14.08 7.28 1.44
N ALA A 12 -13.47 7.47 2.61
CA ALA A 12 -12.24 8.23 2.73
C ALA A 12 -11.08 7.59 1.96
N GLN A 13 -10.97 6.26 1.98
CA GLN A 13 -9.97 5.54 1.20
C GLN A 13 -10.24 5.65 -0.30
N ALA A 14 -11.50 5.51 -0.73
CA ALA A 14 -11.87 5.66 -2.14
C ALA A 14 -11.56 7.06 -2.69
N ILE A 15 -11.76 8.11 -1.90
CA ILE A 15 -11.38 9.48 -2.30
C ILE A 15 -9.86 9.61 -2.45
N LYS A 16 -9.08 9.02 -1.55
CA LYS A 16 -7.63 9.01 -1.65
C LYS A 16 -7.16 8.28 -2.90
N ASP A 17 -7.72 7.09 -3.17
CA ASP A 17 -7.39 6.30 -4.36
C ASP A 17 -7.72 7.05 -5.65
N ALA A 18 -8.89 7.65 -5.73
CA ALA A 18 -9.30 8.45 -6.88
C ALA A 18 -8.39 9.67 -7.09
N THR A 19 -8.00 10.33 -6.00
CA THR A 19 -7.10 11.49 -6.04
C THR A 19 -5.70 11.09 -6.51
N MET A 20 -5.14 10.01 -5.96
CA MET A 20 -3.84 9.49 -6.40
C MET A 20 -3.86 9.08 -7.87
N ALA A 21 -4.89 8.37 -8.30
CA ALA A 21 -5.04 7.98 -9.70
C ALA A 21 -5.15 9.20 -10.64
N HIS A 22 -5.89 10.24 -10.23
CA HIS A 22 -5.98 11.49 -10.99
C HIS A 22 -4.62 12.13 -11.21
N PHE A 23 -3.84 12.28 -10.16
CA PHE A 23 -2.52 12.91 -10.27
C PHE A 23 -1.51 12.02 -11.01
N ILE A 24 -1.56 10.71 -10.87
CA ILE A 24 -0.74 9.79 -11.67
C ILE A 24 -1.00 10.04 -13.16
N LEU A 25 -2.27 10.06 -13.59
CA LEU A 25 -2.62 10.30 -14.99
C LEU A 25 -2.25 11.71 -15.47
N GLN A 26 -2.33 12.71 -14.59
CA GLN A 26 -1.97 14.08 -14.92
C GLN A 26 -0.46 14.21 -15.20
N TYR A 27 0.37 13.51 -14.47
CA TYR A 27 1.82 13.63 -14.59
C TYR A 27 2.48 12.54 -15.44
N PHE A 28 1.77 11.44 -15.71
CA PHE A 28 2.27 10.39 -16.59
C PHE A 28 2.42 10.91 -18.03
N LYS A 29 3.59 10.64 -18.62
CA LYS A 29 3.88 10.96 -20.02
C LYS A 29 4.08 9.68 -20.81
N PRO A 30 3.42 9.52 -21.98
CA PRO A 30 3.66 8.38 -22.87
C PRO A 30 5.15 8.22 -23.19
N GLY A 31 5.63 6.99 -23.18
CA GLY A 31 7.06 6.68 -23.40
C GLY A 31 7.95 6.83 -22.18
N SER A 32 7.40 7.22 -21.02
CA SER A 32 8.10 7.28 -19.74
C SER A 32 7.68 6.16 -18.79
N LEU A 33 8.54 5.87 -17.81
CA LEU A 33 8.19 5.04 -16.67
C LEU A 33 7.76 5.97 -15.52
N PHE A 34 6.57 5.73 -14.99
CA PHE A 34 6.07 6.41 -13.79
C PHE A 34 6.06 5.43 -12.62
N ILE A 35 6.69 5.80 -11.52
CA ILE A 35 6.71 4.97 -10.29
C ILE A 35 5.94 5.71 -9.21
N HIS A 36 5.00 5.02 -8.57
CA HIS A 36 4.21 5.54 -7.47
C HIS A 36 4.34 4.64 -6.25
N PHE A 37 4.63 5.23 -5.10
CA PHE A 37 4.73 4.54 -3.83
C PHE A 37 3.48 4.81 -2.99
N ASN A 38 2.86 3.75 -2.49
CA ASN A 38 1.67 3.83 -1.65
C ASN A 38 1.65 2.68 -0.63
N GLY A 39 0.82 2.78 0.40
CA GLY A 39 0.52 1.65 1.27
C GLY A 39 -0.19 0.54 0.49
N SER A 40 0.10 -0.72 0.82
CA SER A 40 -0.41 -1.90 0.09
C SER A 40 -1.93 -1.91 -0.07
N TYR A 41 -2.67 -1.44 0.93
CA TYR A 41 -4.13 -1.33 0.88
C TYR A 41 -4.66 -0.59 -0.36
N HIS A 42 -3.91 0.40 -0.87
CA HIS A 42 -4.31 1.21 -2.01
C HIS A 42 -4.11 0.56 -3.38
N SER A 43 -3.40 -0.57 -3.46
CA SER A 43 -3.07 -1.24 -4.72
C SER A 43 -3.17 -2.76 -4.69
N ASP A 44 -3.29 -3.39 -3.52
CA ASP A 44 -3.44 -4.83 -3.39
C ASP A 44 -4.66 -5.36 -4.16
N ASN A 45 -4.54 -6.56 -4.67
CA ASN A 45 -5.55 -7.23 -5.49
C ASN A 45 -5.92 -6.47 -6.77
N HIS A 46 -5.08 -5.54 -7.24
CA HIS A 46 -5.34 -4.68 -8.39
C HIS A 46 -6.61 -3.81 -8.22
N GLU A 47 -6.96 -3.52 -6.98
CA GLU A 47 -8.07 -2.64 -6.60
C GLU A 47 -7.58 -1.20 -6.33
N GLY A 48 -8.36 -0.39 -5.67
CA GLY A 48 -7.99 0.96 -5.26
C GLY A 48 -7.54 1.83 -6.43
N ILE A 49 -6.31 2.35 -6.35
CA ILE A 49 -5.71 3.21 -7.38
C ILE A 49 -5.77 2.56 -8.77
N ILE A 50 -5.49 1.25 -8.84
CA ILE A 50 -5.43 0.51 -10.11
C ILE A 50 -6.79 0.49 -10.80
N TRP A 51 -7.86 0.29 -10.02
CA TRP A 51 -9.21 0.33 -10.54
C TRP A 51 -9.53 1.69 -11.18
N TYR A 52 -9.24 2.79 -10.49
CA TYR A 52 -9.48 4.15 -11.01
C TYR A 52 -8.65 4.45 -12.27
N LEU A 53 -7.38 4.03 -12.30
CA LEU A 53 -6.51 4.19 -13.47
C LEU A 53 -7.08 3.47 -14.69
N LYS A 54 -7.51 2.20 -14.52
CA LYS A 54 -8.10 1.40 -15.60
C LYS A 54 -9.45 1.94 -16.08
N GLN A 55 -10.26 2.53 -15.19
CA GLN A 55 -11.51 3.18 -15.58
C GLN A 55 -11.27 4.39 -16.50
N LYS A 56 -10.24 5.18 -16.22
CA LYS A 56 -9.93 6.39 -17.00
C LYS A 56 -9.11 6.08 -18.24
N GLN A 57 -8.22 5.14 -18.18
CA GLN A 57 -7.30 4.79 -19.28
C GLN A 57 -7.10 3.27 -19.36
N PRO A 58 -8.03 2.51 -19.98
CA PRO A 58 -7.98 1.05 -20.02
C PRO A 58 -6.71 0.47 -20.67
N GLY A 59 -6.10 1.20 -21.61
CA GLY A 59 -4.88 0.79 -22.31
C GLY A 59 -3.59 1.02 -21.53
N LEU A 60 -3.64 1.56 -20.32
CA LEU A 60 -2.47 1.83 -19.50
C LEU A 60 -1.82 0.52 -19.04
N LYS A 61 -0.52 0.38 -19.30
CA LYS A 61 0.27 -0.76 -18.82
C LYS A 61 0.69 -0.49 -17.38
N ILE A 62 0.20 -1.30 -16.46
CA ILE A 62 0.43 -1.16 -15.03
C ILE A 62 1.03 -2.46 -14.51
N ALA A 63 2.08 -2.36 -13.70
CA ALA A 63 2.60 -3.44 -12.89
C ALA A 63 2.56 -3.03 -11.41
N THR A 64 2.22 -3.96 -10.54
CA THR A 64 2.15 -3.75 -9.10
C THR A 64 3.19 -4.59 -8.39
N ILE A 65 3.80 -4.02 -7.36
CA ILE A 65 4.75 -4.69 -6.47
C ILE A 65 4.27 -4.48 -5.05
N THR A 66 4.08 -5.55 -4.29
CA THR A 66 3.73 -5.46 -2.87
C THR A 66 4.73 -6.23 -2.01
N THR A 67 4.90 -5.78 -0.77
CA THR A 67 5.70 -6.49 0.23
C THR A 67 4.76 -7.13 1.23
N VAL A 68 4.96 -8.41 1.50
CA VAL A 68 4.21 -9.18 2.50
C VAL A 68 5.15 -9.72 3.57
N SER A 69 4.68 -9.75 4.80
CA SER A 69 5.39 -10.31 5.93
C SER A 69 4.82 -11.68 6.24
N GLN A 70 5.66 -12.71 6.29
CA GLN A 70 5.26 -14.09 6.61
C GLN A 70 6.40 -14.85 7.31
N LYS A 71 6.06 -15.98 7.95
CA LYS A 71 7.03 -16.79 8.71
C LYS A 71 8.04 -17.48 7.80
N GLU A 72 7.54 -18.08 6.73
CA GLU A 72 8.35 -18.83 5.78
C GLU A 72 8.53 -18.01 4.50
N ILE A 73 9.77 -17.64 4.21
CA ILE A 73 10.09 -16.81 3.03
C ILE A 73 10.45 -17.64 1.78
N GLY A 74 10.59 -18.96 1.93
CA GLY A 74 10.92 -19.86 0.82
C GLY A 74 9.73 -20.18 -0.09
N SER A 75 8.51 -19.92 0.35
CA SER A 75 7.28 -20.13 -0.42
C SER A 75 6.26 -19.06 -0.07
N LEU A 76 5.45 -18.67 -1.05
CA LEU A 76 4.40 -17.68 -0.84
C LEU A 76 3.18 -18.31 -0.19
N ASP A 77 2.72 -17.76 0.93
CA ASP A 77 1.49 -18.19 1.60
C ASP A 77 0.28 -17.99 0.68
N ALA A 78 -0.69 -18.92 0.79
CA ALA A 78 -1.87 -18.94 -0.08
C ALA A 78 -2.67 -17.64 -0.02
N GLU A 79 -2.77 -17.00 1.15
CA GLU A 79 -3.47 -15.74 1.36
C GLU A 79 -2.82 -14.55 0.65
N ASN A 80 -1.52 -14.65 0.35
CA ASN A 80 -0.76 -13.60 -0.32
C ASN A 80 -0.74 -13.73 -1.84
N LYS A 81 -1.19 -14.87 -2.38
CA LYS A 81 -1.24 -15.11 -3.82
C LYS A 81 -2.22 -14.14 -4.50
N GLY A 82 -1.78 -13.56 -5.60
CA GLY A 82 -2.62 -12.67 -6.41
C GLY A 82 -2.76 -11.24 -5.89
N LYS A 83 -2.11 -10.88 -4.77
CA LYS A 83 -2.14 -9.50 -4.26
C LYS A 83 -1.53 -8.49 -5.21
N ALA A 84 -0.52 -8.88 -5.96
CA ALA A 84 0.18 -8.03 -6.92
C ALA A 84 0.80 -8.86 -8.04
N ASP A 85 1.32 -8.20 -9.06
CA ASP A 85 2.08 -8.86 -10.14
C ASP A 85 3.41 -9.41 -9.64
N PHE A 86 4.04 -8.68 -8.70
CA PHE A 86 5.28 -9.09 -8.03
C PHE A 86 5.10 -8.95 -6.51
N ILE A 87 5.52 -9.98 -5.78
CA ILE A 87 5.37 -10.03 -4.32
C ILE A 87 6.74 -10.25 -3.70
N ILE A 88 7.13 -9.36 -2.80
CA ILE A 88 8.36 -9.46 -2.02
C ILE A 88 7.98 -10.03 -0.65
N CYS A 89 8.48 -11.23 -0.33
CA CYS A 89 8.29 -11.83 0.98
C CYS A 89 9.40 -11.38 1.92
N VAL A 90 9.04 -10.88 3.08
CA VAL A 90 9.97 -10.58 4.16
C VAL A 90 9.63 -11.40 5.40
N ASP A 91 10.65 -11.74 6.18
CA ASP A 91 10.47 -12.47 7.44
C ASP A 91 9.74 -11.57 8.45
N GLU A 92 8.66 -12.07 9.04
CA GLU A 92 7.87 -11.32 10.03
C GLU A 92 8.67 -10.93 11.29
N ARG A 93 9.81 -11.60 11.52
CA ARG A 93 10.72 -11.32 12.64
C ARG A 93 11.65 -10.14 12.37
N MET A 94 11.65 -9.59 11.16
CA MET A 94 12.44 -8.40 10.86
C MET A 94 11.96 -7.23 11.71
N THR A 95 12.91 -6.57 12.37
CA THR A 95 12.63 -5.41 13.20
C THR A 95 12.18 -4.24 12.35
N ASN A 96 10.99 -3.73 12.63
CA ASN A 96 10.50 -2.49 12.05
C ASN A 96 11.19 -1.30 12.70
N THR A 97 11.98 -0.57 11.95
CA THR A 97 12.73 0.62 12.43
C THR A 97 11.80 1.65 13.08
N TYR A 98 10.63 1.86 12.50
CA TYR A 98 9.62 2.77 13.07
C TYR A 98 9.11 2.37 14.44
N TRP A 99 8.99 1.08 14.70
CA TRP A 99 8.50 0.60 15.99
C TRP A 99 9.54 0.78 17.09
N ALA A 100 10.82 0.56 16.77
CA ALA A 100 11.91 0.76 17.71
C ALA A 100 12.06 2.24 18.11
N ASP A 101 11.98 3.16 17.15
CA ASP A 101 12.08 4.60 17.40
C ASP A 101 10.90 5.12 18.23
N TYR A 102 9.69 4.65 17.99
CA TYR A 102 8.51 5.03 18.77
C TYR A 102 8.58 4.53 20.22
N CYS A 103 9.09 3.33 20.45
CA CYS A 103 9.28 2.80 21.80
C CYS A 103 10.39 3.56 22.56
N ASN A 104 11.48 3.91 21.90
CA ASN A 104 12.56 4.68 22.49
C ASN A 104 12.12 6.12 22.83
N PHE A 105 11.31 6.74 22.00
CA PHE A 105 10.76 8.07 22.25
C PHE A 105 9.85 8.11 23.50
N LYS A 106 9.02 7.09 23.69
CA LYS A 106 8.15 7.00 24.87
C LYS A 106 8.91 6.77 26.18
N THR A 107 10.00 6.01 26.13
CA THR A 107 10.82 5.76 27.33
C THR A 107 11.61 6.98 27.75
N ASP A 108 11.99 7.85 26.83
CA ASP A 108 12.75 9.06 27.16
C ASP A 108 11.87 10.18 27.74
N GLN A 109 10.58 10.21 27.40
CA GLN A 109 9.63 11.16 28.00
C GLN A 109 9.30 10.88 29.47
N SER A 110 9.62 9.71 30.00
CA SER A 110 9.46 9.39 31.42
C SER A 110 10.54 10.00 32.33
N LYS A 111 11.55 10.66 31.75
CA LYS A 111 12.66 11.31 32.45
C LYS A 111 12.55 12.83 32.55
N ILE A 112 11.46 13.38 32.06
CA ILE A 112 11.08 14.78 32.22
C ILE A 112 10.01 14.86 33.34
#